data_ad6929e1f05a3cadcf46a1fa40116e43
#
_entry.id   ad6929e1f05a3cadcf46a1fa40116e43
#
_cell.length_a   1.000
_cell.length_b   1.000
_cell.length_c   1.000
_cell.angle_alpha   90.00
_cell.angle_beta   90.00
_cell.angle_gamma   90.00
#
_symmetry.space_group_name_H-M   'P 1'
#
loop_
_entity.id
_entity.type
_entity.pdbx_description
1 polymer ?
#
loop_
_entity_poly.entity_id
_entity_poly.type
_entity_poly.pdbx_seq_one_letter_code
_entity_poly.pdbx_strand_id
1 'polypeptide(L)'
;VTGKDDFITRIENCGGEQQILTIRRDAETYDVRIKPERDRTGKYKIGVWVRDNAQGVGTMTYIDENGNFGALGHGINDVDTSTLMEMNDGTLYQTEIISIQKGAAGQPGEMTGMIVYSDDRILGDITSNSIRGIFGKCNQKALALGTEEALPIGLKQEIEKGPAQILCTVDGTTRYYDIEITEIHLDHDNVNRGIELRV
;
A
#
# COMPACT_ATOMS: atom_id res chain seq x y z
N VAL A 1 22.08 4.91 -11.39
CA VAL A 1 20.80 5.65 -11.43
C VAL A 1 20.28 5.71 -10.01
N THR A 2 19.95 6.91 -9.53
CA THR A 2 19.52 7.13 -8.13
C THR A 2 18.02 7.35 -8.00
N GLY A 3 17.29 7.35 -9.11
CA GLY A 3 15.84 7.51 -9.14
C GLY A 3 15.34 7.83 -10.54
N LYS A 4 14.04 7.99 -10.67
CA LYS A 4 13.36 8.26 -11.95
C LYS A 4 13.89 9.51 -12.67
N ASP A 5 14.07 10.61 -11.95
CA ASP A 5 14.47 11.87 -12.55
C ASP A 5 15.93 11.85 -13.03
N ASP A 6 16.84 11.18 -12.29
CA ASP A 6 18.22 10.93 -12.74
C ASP A 6 18.21 10.06 -14.01
N PHE A 7 17.38 9.01 -14.05
CA PHE A 7 17.24 8.15 -15.23
C PHE A 7 16.75 8.93 -16.45
N ILE A 8 15.67 9.70 -16.31
CA ILE A 8 15.12 10.53 -17.38
C ILE A 8 16.16 11.51 -17.89
N THR A 9 16.84 12.21 -16.99
CA THR A 9 17.88 13.19 -17.33
C THR A 9 19.02 12.57 -18.13
N ARG A 10 19.47 11.37 -17.76
CA ARG A 10 20.54 10.64 -18.48
C ARG A 10 20.10 10.25 -19.90
N ILE A 11 18.86 9.78 -20.06
CA ILE A 11 18.32 9.42 -21.37
C ILE A 11 18.15 10.67 -22.25
N GLU A 12 17.61 11.76 -21.72
CA GLU A 12 17.44 13.01 -22.48
C GLU A 12 18.77 13.59 -22.95
N ASN A 13 19.83 13.44 -22.18
CA ASN A 13 21.17 13.98 -22.47
C ASN A 13 22.12 13.01 -23.20
N CYS A 14 21.68 11.80 -23.56
CA CYS A 14 22.54 10.78 -24.18
C CYS A 14 22.95 11.08 -25.64
N GLY A 15 22.44 12.17 -26.24
CA GLY A 15 22.76 12.52 -27.64
C GLY A 15 22.19 11.57 -28.69
N GLY A 16 21.36 10.62 -28.31
CA GLY A 16 20.82 9.57 -29.19
C GLY A 16 21.78 8.40 -29.39
N GLU A 17 22.86 8.34 -28.62
CA GLU A 17 23.76 7.20 -28.63
C GLU A 17 23.13 5.97 -27.97
N GLN A 18 23.58 4.79 -28.37
CA GLN A 18 23.16 3.53 -27.79
C GLN A 18 23.52 3.48 -26.29
N GLN A 19 22.53 3.18 -25.46
CA GLN A 19 22.69 3.01 -24.03
C GLN A 19 22.68 1.52 -23.65
N ILE A 20 23.41 1.17 -22.61
CA ILE A 20 23.36 -0.16 -21.98
C ILE A 20 22.68 0.02 -20.64
N LEU A 21 21.54 -0.65 -20.45
CA LEU A 21 20.80 -0.68 -19.20
C LEU A 21 21.00 -2.04 -18.55
N THR A 22 21.61 -2.06 -17.37
CA THR A 22 21.62 -3.25 -16.51
C THR A 22 20.28 -3.29 -15.78
N ILE A 23 19.45 -4.26 -16.10
CA ILE A 23 18.13 -4.45 -15.51
C ILE A 23 18.08 -5.72 -14.68
N ARG A 24 17.25 -5.70 -13.62
CA ARG A 24 16.92 -6.88 -12.81
C ARG A 24 15.48 -7.29 -13.09
N ARG A 25 15.25 -8.57 -13.37
CA ARG A 25 13.94 -9.17 -13.52
C ARG A 25 13.97 -10.57 -12.90
N ASP A 26 13.01 -10.90 -12.06
CA ASP A 26 12.89 -12.22 -11.41
C ASP A 26 14.20 -12.71 -10.75
N ALA A 27 14.89 -11.81 -10.03
CA ALA A 27 16.18 -12.00 -9.39
C ALA A 27 17.39 -12.18 -10.35
N GLU A 28 17.19 -12.22 -11.65
CA GLU A 28 18.26 -12.24 -12.65
C GLU A 28 18.62 -10.83 -13.10
N THR A 29 19.92 -10.60 -13.35
CA THR A 29 20.45 -9.33 -13.83
C THR A 29 21.03 -9.53 -15.22
N TYR A 30 20.65 -8.68 -16.17
CA TYR A 30 21.15 -8.71 -17.53
C TYR A 30 21.20 -7.33 -18.17
N ASP A 31 22.07 -7.20 -19.18
CA ASP A 31 22.26 -5.96 -19.91
C ASP A 31 21.37 -5.92 -21.16
N VAL A 32 20.63 -4.83 -21.30
CA VAL A 32 19.82 -4.54 -22.47
C VAL A 32 20.41 -3.34 -23.20
N ARG A 33 20.63 -3.50 -24.50
CA ARG A 33 21.08 -2.41 -25.37
C ARG A 33 19.86 -1.74 -25.99
N ILE A 34 19.75 -0.43 -25.80
CA ILE A 34 18.63 0.37 -26.33
C ILE A 34 19.18 1.64 -26.98
N LYS A 35 18.56 2.02 -28.08
CA LYS A 35 18.84 3.29 -28.76
C LYS A 35 17.69 4.23 -28.53
N PRO A 36 17.89 5.36 -27.82
CA PRO A 36 16.86 6.37 -27.63
C PRO A 36 16.51 7.06 -28.94
N GLU A 37 15.23 7.39 -29.11
CA GLU A 37 14.73 8.14 -30.27
C GLU A 37 14.19 9.50 -29.82
N ARG A 38 14.22 10.49 -30.73
CA ARG A 38 13.65 11.81 -30.46
C ARG A 38 12.12 11.77 -30.56
N ASP A 39 11.47 12.28 -29.55
CA ASP A 39 10.03 12.54 -29.61
C ASP A 39 9.72 13.82 -30.39
N ARG A 40 8.42 14.14 -30.52
CA ARG A 40 7.96 15.35 -31.21
C ARG A 40 8.42 16.67 -30.58
N THR A 41 8.88 16.64 -29.33
CA THR A 41 9.42 17.81 -28.62
C THR A 41 10.95 17.92 -28.76
N GLY A 42 11.59 16.97 -29.44
CA GLY A 42 13.03 16.93 -29.66
C GLY A 42 13.82 16.26 -28.53
N LYS A 43 13.17 15.75 -27.50
CA LYS A 43 13.78 15.05 -26.38
C LYS A 43 14.00 13.57 -26.70
N TYR A 44 15.12 13.02 -26.24
CA TYR A 44 15.40 11.59 -26.37
C TYR A 44 14.61 10.77 -25.38
N LYS A 45 13.98 9.70 -25.83
CA LYS A 45 13.15 8.77 -25.06
C LYS A 45 13.40 7.33 -25.49
N ILE A 46 13.12 6.39 -24.60
CA ILE A 46 13.24 4.95 -24.87
C ILE A 46 11.89 4.23 -24.90
N GLY A 47 10.77 4.97 -24.80
CA GLY A 47 9.43 4.41 -24.92
C GLY A 47 8.99 3.51 -23.76
N VAL A 48 9.52 3.71 -22.57
CA VAL A 48 9.11 2.98 -21.35
C VAL A 48 8.50 3.93 -20.33
N TRP A 49 7.61 3.39 -19.51
CA TRP A 49 7.12 4.05 -18.31
C TRP A 49 8.04 3.69 -17.15
N VAL A 50 8.44 4.70 -16.37
CA VAL A 50 9.31 4.51 -15.20
C VAL A 50 8.62 5.05 -13.97
N ARG A 51 8.59 4.23 -12.91
CA ARG A 51 8.13 4.59 -11.56
C ARG A 51 9.25 4.30 -10.58
N ASP A 52 9.44 5.16 -9.60
CA ASP A 52 10.40 4.99 -8.50
C ASP A 52 9.73 4.96 -7.13
N ASN A 53 8.42 5.17 -7.08
CA ASN A 53 7.65 5.08 -5.84
C ASN A 53 6.27 4.47 -6.10
N ALA A 54 5.76 3.79 -5.08
CA ALA A 54 4.37 3.38 -4.98
C ALA A 54 3.72 4.16 -3.85
N GLN A 55 2.48 4.56 -4.06
CA GLN A 55 1.66 5.26 -3.07
C GLN A 55 0.32 4.56 -2.97
N GLY A 56 -0.21 4.48 -1.76
CA GLY A 56 -1.53 3.91 -1.53
C GLY A 56 -2.07 4.34 -0.18
N VAL A 57 -3.38 4.32 -0.06
CA VAL A 57 -4.10 4.50 1.19
C VAL A 57 -4.63 3.15 1.61
N GLY A 58 -4.54 2.84 2.89
CA GLY A 58 -4.99 1.57 3.40
C GLY A 58 -5.22 1.58 4.91
N THR A 59 -5.54 0.43 5.45
CA THR A 59 -5.85 0.26 6.87
C THR A 59 -4.69 -0.41 7.58
N MET A 60 -4.22 0.20 8.67
CA MET A 60 -3.36 -0.46 9.64
C MET A 60 -4.21 -1.48 10.41
N THR A 61 -3.81 -2.74 10.36
CA THR A 61 -4.58 -3.84 10.95
C THR A 61 -4.24 -4.03 12.43
N TYR A 62 -2.97 -3.95 12.78
CA TYR A 62 -2.50 -4.11 14.15
C TYR A 62 -1.15 -3.42 14.38
N ILE A 63 -0.87 -3.16 15.66
CA ILE A 63 0.45 -2.82 16.18
C ILE A 63 0.69 -3.75 17.38
N ASP A 64 1.84 -4.42 17.44
CA ASP A 64 2.22 -5.26 18.56
C ASP A 64 2.91 -4.44 19.69
N GLU A 65 3.16 -5.08 20.83
CA GLU A 65 3.82 -4.47 22.00
C GLU A 65 5.24 -3.96 21.71
N ASN A 66 5.89 -4.48 20.67
CA ASN A 66 7.22 -4.06 20.24
C ASN A 66 7.17 -2.94 19.19
N GLY A 67 5.98 -2.47 18.80
CA GLY A 67 5.77 -1.46 17.78
C GLY A 67 5.90 -2.00 16.35
N ASN A 68 5.90 -3.31 16.15
CA ASN A 68 5.78 -3.83 14.79
C ASN A 68 4.31 -3.72 14.34
N PHE A 69 4.11 -3.40 13.09
CA PHE A 69 2.76 -3.29 12.53
C PHE A 69 2.55 -4.19 11.32
N GLY A 70 1.29 -4.53 11.09
CA GLY A 70 0.81 -5.07 9.83
C GLY A 70 -0.35 -4.24 9.30
N ALA A 71 -0.42 -4.09 7.98
CA ALA A 71 -1.47 -3.31 7.32
C ALA A 71 -1.87 -3.94 5.99
N LEU A 72 -3.03 -3.54 5.49
CA LEU A 72 -3.69 -3.94 4.23
C LEU A 72 -4.29 -5.35 4.23
N GLY A 73 -3.62 -6.37 4.70
CA GLY A 73 -4.02 -7.78 4.55
C GLY A 73 -3.76 -8.37 3.16
N HIS A 74 -3.21 -7.60 2.23
CA HIS A 74 -2.77 -8.00 0.89
C HIS A 74 -1.55 -7.17 0.49
N GLY A 75 -0.78 -7.64 -0.48
CA GLY A 75 0.39 -6.91 -0.97
C GLY A 75 0.04 -5.71 -1.85
N ILE A 76 0.99 -4.80 -1.95
CA ILE A 76 0.95 -3.72 -2.94
C ILE A 76 1.49 -4.30 -4.25
N ASN A 77 0.64 -4.31 -5.26
CA ASN A 77 0.97 -4.79 -6.59
C ASN A 77 1.16 -3.62 -7.57
N ASP A 78 2.01 -3.82 -8.56
CA ASP A 78 2.10 -2.93 -9.71
C ASP A 78 0.80 -2.98 -10.51
N VAL A 79 0.25 -1.80 -10.83
CA VAL A 79 -1.07 -1.66 -11.46
C VAL A 79 -1.09 -2.21 -12.89
N ASP A 80 0.04 -2.13 -13.60
CA ASP A 80 0.12 -2.53 -15.02
C ASP A 80 0.41 -4.02 -15.17
N THR A 81 1.22 -4.58 -14.28
CA THR A 81 1.66 -5.99 -14.35
C THR A 81 0.93 -6.91 -13.39
N SER A 82 0.22 -6.35 -12.40
CA SER A 82 -0.42 -7.10 -11.29
C SER A 82 0.56 -7.93 -10.46
N THR A 83 1.86 -7.69 -10.59
CA THR A 83 2.90 -8.38 -9.83
C THR A 83 3.15 -7.70 -8.50
N LEU A 84 3.50 -8.49 -7.47
CA LEU A 84 3.87 -7.95 -6.17
C LEU A 84 5.09 -7.02 -6.32
N MET A 85 4.97 -5.79 -5.83
CA MET A 85 6.08 -4.83 -5.88
C MET A 85 7.17 -5.21 -4.88
N GLU A 86 8.41 -5.30 -5.34
CA GLU A 86 9.56 -5.38 -4.45
C GLU A 86 9.76 -4.02 -3.78
N MET A 87 9.71 -4.00 -2.46
CA MET A 87 9.96 -2.82 -1.64
C MET A 87 11.10 -3.13 -0.69
N ASN A 88 12.12 -2.29 -0.68
CA ASN A 88 13.23 -2.37 0.27
C ASN A 88 13.01 -1.45 1.46
N ASP A 89 12.29 -0.36 1.25
CA ASP A 89 11.94 0.65 2.25
C ASP A 89 10.66 1.37 1.84
N GLY A 90 10.02 1.97 2.81
CA GLY A 90 8.84 2.82 2.60
C GLY A 90 8.52 3.59 3.87
N THR A 91 7.75 4.65 3.73
CA THR A 91 7.32 5.47 4.86
C THR A 91 5.81 5.36 5.06
N LEU A 92 5.41 5.12 6.28
CA LEU A 92 4.01 5.10 6.70
C LEU A 92 3.60 6.50 7.15
N TYR A 93 2.55 7.05 6.54
CA TYR A 93 1.99 8.36 6.87
C TYR A 93 0.59 8.25 7.45
N GLN A 94 0.25 9.15 8.36
CA GLN A 94 -1.14 9.37 8.75
C GLN A 94 -1.91 9.98 7.58
N THR A 95 -3.02 9.34 7.21
CA THR A 95 -3.89 9.75 6.11
C THR A 95 -5.09 10.54 6.63
N GLU A 96 -5.54 11.53 5.88
CA GLU A 96 -6.80 12.22 6.12
C GLU A 96 -7.91 11.63 5.26
N ILE A 97 -9.05 11.29 5.88
CA ILE A 97 -10.25 10.85 5.15
C ILE A 97 -10.95 12.09 4.60
N ILE A 98 -11.07 12.17 3.28
CA ILE A 98 -11.67 13.30 2.58
C ILE A 98 -13.11 13.04 2.12
N SER A 99 -13.47 11.78 1.92
CA SER A 99 -14.85 11.40 1.60
C SER A 99 -15.16 9.97 1.97
N ILE A 100 -16.43 9.71 2.24
CA ILE A 100 -16.98 8.38 2.50
C ILE A 100 -18.20 8.21 1.59
N GLN A 101 -18.13 7.22 0.71
CA GLN A 101 -19.28 6.78 -0.07
C GLN A 101 -19.93 5.59 0.64
N LYS A 102 -21.19 5.75 1.02
CA LYS A 102 -21.93 4.66 1.68
C LYS A 102 -22.17 3.50 0.71
N GLY A 103 -22.03 2.30 1.22
CA GLY A 103 -22.38 1.08 0.49
C GLY A 103 -23.89 0.97 0.24
N ALA A 104 -24.24 0.25 -0.81
CA ALA A 104 -25.60 -0.15 -1.15
C ALA A 104 -25.63 -1.64 -1.50
N ALA A 105 -26.81 -2.24 -1.63
CA ALA A 105 -26.93 -3.66 -1.99
C ALA A 105 -26.16 -3.97 -3.29
N GLY A 106 -25.17 -4.85 -3.20
CA GLY A 106 -24.28 -5.24 -4.32
C GLY A 106 -23.18 -4.23 -4.67
N GLN A 107 -23.06 -3.11 -3.93
CA GLN A 107 -22.01 -2.11 -4.10
C GLN A 107 -21.39 -1.80 -2.73
N PRO A 108 -20.16 -2.25 -2.45
CA PRO A 108 -19.48 -1.94 -1.19
C PRO A 108 -19.25 -0.43 -1.06
N GLY A 109 -19.21 0.05 0.18
CA GLY A 109 -18.81 1.42 0.47
C GLY A 109 -17.34 1.65 0.22
N GLU A 110 -16.96 2.91 0.05
CA GLU A 110 -15.59 3.33 -0.19
C GLU A 110 -15.21 4.51 0.69
N MET A 111 -14.00 4.49 1.23
CA MET A 111 -13.38 5.63 1.89
C MET A 111 -12.22 6.14 1.04
N THR A 112 -12.25 7.43 0.72
CA THR A 112 -11.16 8.10 0.00
C THR A 112 -10.30 8.86 1.00
N GLY A 113 -9.01 8.60 1.00
CA GLY A 113 -8.03 9.28 1.83
C GLY A 113 -7.03 10.08 0.99
N MET A 114 -6.41 11.04 1.62
CA MET A 114 -5.33 11.85 1.06
C MET A 114 -4.08 11.71 1.92
N ILE A 115 -2.93 11.45 1.30
CA ILE A 115 -1.65 11.41 1.97
C ILE A 115 -1.08 12.83 2.00
N VAL A 116 -0.81 13.33 3.20
CA VAL A 116 -0.11 14.59 3.39
C VAL A 116 1.36 14.28 3.72
N TYR A 117 2.25 14.56 2.79
CA TYR A 117 3.69 14.29 2.94
C TYR A 117 4.34 15.38 3.79
N SER A 118 4.37 15.17 5.10
CA SER A 118 5.06 16.04 6.05
C SER A 118 5.62 15.21 7.19
N ASP A 119 6.74 15.65 7.77
CA ASP A 119 7.46 14.91 8.80
C ASP A 119 6.62 14.67 10.06
N ASP A 120 5.73 15.60 10.36
CA ASP A 120 4.79 15.48 11.48
C ASP A 120 3.68 14.43 11.25
N ARG A 121 3.52 13.94 10.03
CA ARG A 121 2.57 12.88 9.66
C ARG A 121 3.20 11.49 9.55
N ILE A 122 4.50 11.38 9.72
CA ILE A 122 5.18 10.08 9.68
C ILE A 122 4.79 9.26 10.91
N LEU A 123 4.35 8.03 10.67
CA LEU A 123 3.95 7.04 11.68
C LEU A 123 4.95 5.89 11.82
N GLY A 124 5.84 5.69 10.86
CA GLY A 124 6.83 4.63 10.90
C GLY A 124 7.42 4.28 9.54
N ASP A 125 8.17 3.20 9.53
CA ASP A 125 8.88 2.70 8.36
C ASP A 125 8.31 1.34 7.92
N ILE A 126 8.07 1.20 6.61
CA ILE A 126 7.65 -0.05 5.97
C ILE A 126 8.94 -0.79 5.58
N THR A 127 9.09 -2.01 6.04
CA THR A 127 10.29 -2.84 5.77
C THR A 127 10.02 -4.02 4.84
N SER A 128 8.76 -4.34 4.59
CA SER A 128 8.38 -5.50 3.78
C SER A 128 7.02 -5.32 3.13
N ASN A 129 6.93 -5.74 1.86
CA ASN A 129 5.69 -5.94 1.12
C ASN A 129 5.58 -7.42 0.75
N SER A 130 4.50 -8.05 1.12
CA SER A 130 4.25 -9.47 0.88
C SER A 130 2.82 -9.71 0.42
N ILE A 131 2.50 -10.90 -0.06
CA ILE A 131 1.13 -11.29 -0.43
C ILE A 131 0.12 -11.17 0.73
N ARG A 132 0.61 -11.07 1.99
CA ARG A 132 -0.22 -10.99 3.21
C ARG A 132 -0.38 -9.55 3.72
N GLY A 133 0.26 -8.58 3.10
CA GLY A 133 0.24 -7.19 3.52
C GLY A 133 1.60 -6.53 3.56
N ILE A 134 1.62 -5.31 4.05
CA ILE A 134 2.83 -4.56 4.36
C ILE A 134 3.12 -4.66 5.85
N PHE A 135 4.41 -4.71 6.19
CA PHE A 135 4.89 -4.82 7.56
C PHE A 135 6.03 -3.84 7.80
N GLY A 136 6.18 -3.45 9.06
CA GLY A 136 7.22 -2.49 9.41
C GLY A 136 7.23 -2.14 10.89
N LYS A 137 7.78 -0.98 11.21
CA LYS A 137 7.94 -0.50 12.58
C LYS A 137 7.31 0.86 12.75
N CYS A 138 6.47 0.99 13.76
CA CYS A 138 5.84 2.24 14.17
C CYS A 138 6.78 3.11 15.03
N ASN A 139 6.61 4.42 14.92
CA ASN A 139 7.18 5.37 15.86
C ASN A 139 6.24 5.60 17.07
N GLN A 140 6.69 6.42 18.04
CA GLN A 140 5.92 6.71 19.25
C GLN A 140 4.56 7.38 18.97
N LYS A 141 4.46 8.13 17.89
CA LYS A 141 3.21 8.78 17.49
C LYS A 141 2.16 7.76 17.05
N ALA A 142 2.55 6.77 16.26
CA ALA A 142 1.64 5.70 15.86
C ALA A 142 1.16 4.87 17.06
N LEU A 143 2.06 4.59 18.00
CA LEU A 143 1.72 3.88 19.24
C LEU A 143 0.66 4.65 20.05
N ALA A 144 0.74 5.98 20.09
CA ALA A 144 -0.23 6.83 20.79
C ALA A 144 -1.61 6.89 20.09
N LEU A 145 -1.72 6.47 18.82
CA LEU A 145 -3.00 6.36 18.09
C LEU A 145 -3.70 5.00 18.32
N GLY A 146 -2.98 4.04 18.87
CA GLY A 146 -3.52 2.71 19.19
C GLY A 146 -4.48 2.71 20.38
N THR A 147 -4.99 1.54 20.73
CA THR A 147 -5.77 1.34 21.95
C THR A 147 -4.85 1.28 23.17
N GLU A 148 -5.33 1.75 24.33
CA GLU A 148 -4.56 1.67 25.59
C GLU A 148 -4.34 0.23 26.06
N GLU A 149 -5.25 -0.69 25.72
CA GLU A 149 -5.17 -2.10 26.06
C GLU A 149 -5.01 -2.96 24.81
N ALA A 150 -4.11 -3.95 24.92
CA ALA A 150 -3.93 -4.95 23.88
C ALA A 150 -5.17 -5.87 23.80
N LEU A 151 -5.72 -6.02 22.62
CA LEU A 151 -6.81 -6.96 22.37
C LEU A 151 -6.26 -8.38 22.17
N PRO A 152 -6.94 -9.42 22.66
CA PRO A 152 -6.57 -10.79 22.36
C PRO A 152 -6.71 -11.06 20.85
N ILE A 153 -5.81 -11.89 20.33
CA ILE A 153 -5.88 -12.31 18.91
C ILE A 153 -7.03 -13.28 18.75
N GLY A 154 -7.99 -12.95 17.90
CA GLY A 154 -9.02 -13.88 17.43
C GLY A 154 -8.51 -14.69 16.23
N LEU A 155 -8.76 -15.98 16.25
CA LEU A 155 -8.45 -16.85 15.12
C LEU A 155 -9.60 -16.85 14.11
N LYS A 156 -9.30 -17.04 12.82
CA LYS A 156 -10.34 -17.06 11.77
C LYS A 156 -11.42 -18.13 11.98
N GLN A 157 -11.10 -19.20 12.71
CA GLN A 157 -12.03 -20.28 13.06
C GLN A 157 -13.01 -19.89 14.19
N GLU A 158 -12.70 -18.80 14.89
CA GLU A 158 -13.51 -18.30 16.02
C GLU A 158 -14.43 -17.15 15.60
N ILE A 159 -14.40 -16.77 14.32
CA ILE A 159 -15.28 -15.73 13.80
C ILE A 159 -16.70 -16.26 13.73
N GLU A 160 -17.63 -15.54 14.33
CA GLU A 160 -19.06 -15.88 14.34
C GLU A 160 -19.87 -14.76 13.67
N LYS A 161 -21.00 -15.12 13.05
CA LYS A 161 -22.00 -14.16 12.56
C LYS A 161 -22.71 -13.48 13.72
N GLY A 162 -23.01 -12.21 13.59
CA GLY A 162 -23.73 -11.44 14.60
C GLY A 162 -23.07 -10.11 14.95
N PRO A 163 -23.46 -9.51 16.09
CA PRO A 163 -22.97 -8.22 16.52
C PRO A 163 -21.44 -8.23 16.74
N ALA A 164 -20.76 -7.22 16.25
CA ALA A 164 -19.34 -7.00 16.45
C ALA A 164 -19.04 -5.50 16.44
N GLN A 165 -17.78 -5.15 16.62
CA GLN A 165 -17.33 -3.76 16.55
C GLN A 165 -16.09 -3.66 15.67
N ILE A 166 -15.97 -2.55 14.94
CA ILE A 166 -14.74 -2.16 14.24
C ILE A 166 -14.18 -0.90 14.87
N LEU A 167 -12.87 -0.88 15.07
CA LEU A 167 -12.15 0.34 15.40
C LEU A 167 -11.76 1.03 14.10
N CYS A 168 -12.26 2.23 13.88
CA CYS A 168 -12.02 2.96 12.65
C CYS A 168 -11.88 4.46 12.92
N THR A 169 -11.07 5.13 12.10
CA THR A 169 -10.96 6.59 12.12
C THR A 169 -11.85 7.18 11.04
N VAL A 170 -12.91 7.85 11.49
CA VAL A 170 -13.81 8.60 10.65
C VAL A 170 -13.85 10.03 11.21
N ASP A 171 -13.94 11.04 10.37
CA ASP A 171 -13.97 12.46 10.80
C ASP A 171 -12.75 12.90 11.67
N GLY A 172 -11.61 12.23 11.52
CA GLY A 172 -10.40 12.50 12.31
C GLY A 172 -10.42 11.93 13.74
N THR A 173 -11.49 11.21 14.13
CA THR A 173 -11.63 10.59 15.44
C THR A 173 -11.63 9.08 15.32
N THR A 174 -10.75 8.40 16.07
CA THR A 174 -10.73 6.93 16.18
C THR A 174 -11.69 6.48 17.25
N ARG A 175 -12.65 5.62 16.89
CA ARG A 175 -13.63 5.06 17.83
C ARG A 175 -14.19 3.72 17.34
N TYR A 176 -14.83 3.01 18.25
CA TYR A 176 -15.57 1.79 17.92
C TYR A 176 -16.91 2.12 17.27
N TYR A 177 -17.22 1.38 16.21
CA TYR A 177 -18.51 1.41 15.53
C TYR A 177 -19.14 0.03 15.62
N ASP A 178 -20.42 -0.02 15.98
CA ASP A 178 -21.18 -1.26 16.00
C ASP A 178 -21.46 -1.72 14.58
N ILE A 179 -21.25 -3.00 14.34
CA ILE A 179 -21.47 -3.68 13.07
C ILE A 179 -22.17 -5.01 13.28
N GLU A 180 -22.64 -5.59 12.21
CA GLU A 180 -23.14 -6.97 12.17
C GLU A 180 -22.33 -7.76 11.13
N ILE A 181 -21.69 -8.87 11.55
CA ILE A 181 -21.08 -9.82 10.62
C ILE A 181 -22.21 -10.65 10.01
N THR A 182 -22.45 -10.48 8.71
CA THR A 182 -23.57 -11.12 8.00
C THR A 182 -23.15 -12.41 7.31
N GLU A 183 -21.95 -12.45 6.71
CA GLU A 183 -21.41 -13.62 6.03
C GLU A 183 -19.93 -13.84 6.35
N ILE A 184 -19.52 -15.09 6.34
CA ILE A 184 -18.13 -15.50 6.61
C ILE A 184 -17.71 -16.46 5.48
N HIS A 185 -16.65 -16.11 4.77
CA HIS A 185 -16.07 -16.88 3.67
C HIS A 185 -14.65 -17.29 4.05
N LEU A 186 -14.46 -18.54 4.46
CA LEU A 186 -13.15 -19.06 4.88
C LEU A 186 -12.36 -19.70 3.72
N ASP A 187 -12.93 -19.68 2.52
CA ASP A 187 -12.32 -20.27 1.33
C ASP A 187 -11.07 -19.50 0.90
N HIS A 188 -10.03 -20.25 0.56
CA HIS A 188 -8.73 -19.68 0.17
C HIS A 188 -8.73 -18.99 -1.20
N ASP A 189 -9.77 -19.19 -2.00
CA ASP A 189 -9.84 -18.70 -3.38
C ASP A 189 -10.25 -17.22 -3.49
N ASN A 190 -10.73 -16.61 -2.41
CA ASN A 190 -11.20 -15.21 -2.42
C ASN A 190 -10.58 -14.40 -1.29
N VAL A 191 -9.31 -14.03 -1.46
CA VAL A 191 -8.49 -13.34 -0.45
C VAL A 191 -9.10 -12.00 0.00
N ASN A 192 -9.93 -11.38 -0.84
CA ASN A 192 -10.51 -10.06 -0.61
C ASN A 192 -11.94 -10.09 -0.04
N ARG A 193 -12.46 -11.26 0.32
CA ARG A 193 -13.86 -11.44 0.71
C ARG A 193 -14.02 -12.42 1.88
N GLY A 194 -13.24 -12.21 2.94
CA GLY A 194 -13.27 -13.10 4.11
C GLY A 194 -14.48 -12.91 4.99
N ILE A 195 -14.96 -11.68 5.15
CA ILE A 195 -16.09 -11.33 6.02
C ILE A 195 -16.94 -10.28 5.29
N GLU A 196 -18.26 -10.47 5.33
CA GLU A 196 -19.22 -9.41 4.96
C GLU A 196 -19.81 -8.81 6.23
N LEU A 197 -19.85 -7.50 6.27
CA LEU A 197 -20.37 -6.77 7.41
C LEU A 197 -21.35 -5.68 7.00
N ARG A 198 -22.26 -5.39 7.90
CA ARG A 198 -23.20 -4.27 7.81
C ARG A 198 -22.85 -3.27 8.91
N VAL A 199 -22.72 -2.02 8.54
CA VAL A 199 -22.55 -0.87 9.44
C VAL A 199 -23.87 -0.22 9.74
#